data_8696f5795035242ec16b4aa3b13a38e7
#
_entry.id   8696f5795035242ec16b4aa3b13a38e7
#
_cell.length_a   1.000
_cell.length_b   1.000
_cell.length_c   1.000
_cell.angle_alpha   90.00
_cell.angle_beta   90.00
_cell.angle_gamma   90.00
#
_symmetry.space_group_name_H-M   'P 1'
#
loop_
_entity.id
_entity.type
_entity.pdbx_description
1 polymer ?
#
loop_
_entity_poly.entity_id
_entity_poly.type
_entity_poly.pdbx_seq_one_letter_code
_entity_poly.pdbx_strand_id
1 'polypeptide(L)'
;ASRRGRRGAEHDARPELRPDVSTLLDVDREYRSKAASGALRTIAPRRFNPGKQAWLPVLHTERTPWAFTALYSNTARADELGTTGDWVVIYFERDGREGQCTVVTERSGPRAGQRVVRGREAEDP
;
A
#
# COMPACT_ATOMS: atom_id res chain seq x y z
N ALA A 1 -6.99 -32.73 15.29
CA ALA A 1 -6.96 -32.28 15.14
C ALA A 1 -6.98 -31.88 14.93
N SER A 2 -6.83 -31.78 14.88
CA SER A 2 -6.76 -31.19 14.68
C SER A 2 -6.53 -30.62 14.24
N ARG A 3 -6.24 -30.64 13.87
CA ARG A 3 -5.97 -29.94 13.41
C ARG A 3 -5.78 -29.54 12.79
N ARG A 4 -5.75 -29.66 12.37
CA ARG A 4 -5.61 -29.01 11.70
C ARG A 4 -5.98 -28.66 11.02
N GLY A 5 -6.28 -28.71 10.66
CA GLY A 5 -6.79 -28.11 10.07
C GLY A 5 -7.04 -27.53 9.52
N ARG A 6 -7.23 -27.41 9.31
CA ARG A 6 -7.52 -26.62 8.89
C ARG A 6 -7.58 -26.13 8.28
N ARG A 7 -7.71 -25.89 7.80
CA ARG A 7 -7.78 -25.15 7.26
C ARG A 7 -7.84 -24.51 6.46
N GLY A 8 -7.78 -24.48 6.18
CA GLY A 8 -7.73 -23.74 5.34
C GLY A 8 -8.18 -22.62 4.84
N ALA A 9 -9.05 -22.42 4.48
CA ALA A 9 -9.34 -21.31 3.89
C ALA A 9 -9.39 -20.27 4.68
N GLU A 10 -9.62 -20.35 5.67
CA GLU A 10 -9.62 -19.28 6.27
C GLU A 10 -8.40 -18.71 6.32
N HIS A 11 -7.61 -19.21 5.78
CA HIS A 11 -6.44 -18.79 5.71
C HIS A 11 -6.15 -17.46 5.48
N ASP A 12 -6.85 -16.81 4.80
CA ASP A 12 -6.51 -15.50 4.42
C ASP A 12 -6.70 -14.51 5.50
N ALA A 13 -7.44 -14.79 6.49
CA ALA A 13 -7.61 -13.90 7.62
C ALA A 13 -6.49 -14.01 8.64
N ARG A 14 -5.56 -14.91 8.45
CA ARG A 14 -4.49 -15.08 9.41
C ARG A 14 -3.49 -13.95 9.32
N PRO A 15 -3.07 -13.39 10.46
CA PRO A 15 -2.13 -12.28 10.43
C PRO A 15 -0.82 -12.61 9.70
N GLU A 16 -0.35 -13.85 9.79
CA GLU A 16 0.92 -14.19 9.16
C GLU A 16 0.84 -14.22 7.64
N LEU A 17 -0.35 -14.13 7.06
CA LEU A 17 -0.52 -14.14 5.61
C LEU A 17 -0.60 -12.75 5.01
N ARG A 18 -0.55 -11.71 5.83
CA ARG A 18 -0.54 -10.34 5.33
C ARG A 18 0.12 -9.45 6.37
N PRO A 19 0.70 -8.33 5.95
CA PRO A 19 1.35 -7.44 6.92
C PRO A 19 0.34 -6.77 7.84
N ASP A 20 0.79 -6.40 9.04
CA ASP A 20 -0.02 -5.65 9.98
C ASP A 20 -0.33 -4.27 9.44
N VAL A 21 -1.46 -3.71 9.84
CA VAL A 21 -1.83 -2.35 9.45
C VAL A 21 -0.77 -1.35 9.91
N SER A 22 -0.23 -1.50 11.10
CA SER A 22 0.81 -0.57 11.59
C SER A 22 2.04 -0.61 10.69
N THR A 23 2.42 -1.78 10.20
CA THR A 23 3.56 -1.90 9.30
C THR A 23 3.26 -1.23 7.97
N LEU A 24 2.06 -1.43 7.44
CA LEU A 24 1.67 -0.81 6.18
C LEU A 24 1.62 0.71 6.29
N LEU A 25 1.13 1.24 7.40
CA LEU A 25 1.09 2.68 7.60
C LEU A 25 2.50 3.25 7.76
N ASP A 26 3.41 2.48 8.34
CA ASP A 26 4.80 2.92 8.45
C ASP A 26 5.47 2.97 7.08
N VAL A 27 5.22 1.99 6.22
CA VAL A 27 5.73 2.00 4.85
C VAL A 27 5.14 3.18 4.08
N ASP A 28 3.84 3.46 4.26
CA ASP A 28 3.18 4.60 3.64
C ASP A 28 3.85 5.91 4.08
N ARG A 29 4.15 6.04 5.35
CA ARG A 29 4.78 7.26 5.86
C ARG A 29 6.18 7.44 5.29
N GLU A 30 6.95 6.36 5.26
CA GLU A 30 8.29 6.41 4.68
C GLU A 30 8.21 6.80 3.20
N TYR A 31 7.27 6.21 2.46
CA TYR A 31 7.14 6.51 1.04
C TYR A 31 6.81 7.98 0.82
N ARG A 32 5.81 8.50 1.52
CA ARG A 32 5.39 9.89 1.31
C ARG A 32 6.48 10.87 1.69
N SER A 33 7.20 10.59 2.76
CA SER A 33 8.29 11.45 3.20
C SER A 33 9.41 11.50 2.17
N LYS A 34 9.81 10.33 1.68
CA LYS A 34 10.91 10.25 0.71
C LYS A 34 10.49 10.78 -0.66
N ALA A 35 9.25 10.57 -1.04
CA ALA A 35 8.75 11.11 -2.31
C ALA A 35 8.76 12.64 -2.26
N ALA A 36 8.35 13.22 -1.15
CA ALA A 36 8.32 14.67 -1.01
C ALA A 36 9.73 15.28 -1.03
N SER A 37 10.71 14.55 -0.51
CA SER A 37 12.08 15.06 -0.46
C SER A 37 12.88 14.79 -1.74
N GLY A 38 12.29 14.07 -2.70
CA GLY A 38 12.99 13.75 -3.95
C GLY A 38 14.02 12.64 -3.80
N ALA A 39 13.95 11.86 -2.72
CA ALA A 39 14.95 10.84 -2.44
C ALA A 39 14.72 9.52 -3.17
N LEU A 40 13.59 9.38 -3.87
CA LEU A 40 13.25 8.11 -4.49
C LEU A 40 13.52 8.13 -5.98
N ARG A 41 13.87 6.96 -6.52
CA ARG A 41 13.94 6.77 -7.95
C ARG A 41 12.54 6.90 -8.54
N THR A 42 12.44 7.47 -9.74
CA THR A 42 11.16 7.63 -10.42
C THR A 42 11.08 6.71 -11.63
N ILE A 43 9.84 6.33 -11.97
CA ILE A 43 9.58 5.55 -13.17
C ILE A 43 8.62 6.32 -14.06
N ALA A 44 8.53 5.90 -15.33
CA ALA A 44 7.63 6.50 -16.29
C ALA A 44 6.38 5.64 -16.43
N PRO A 45 5.27 6.01 -15.78
CA PRO A 45 4.05 5.20 -15.88
C PRO A 45 3.47 5.33 -17.28
N ARG A 46 2.69 4.33 -17.68
CA ARG A 46 2.09 4.36 -19.01
C ARG A 46 0.87 5.25 -19.08
N ARG A 47 0.07 5.27 -17.99
CA ARG A 47 -1.17 6.03 -18.01
C ARG A 47 -0.94 7.49 -17.71
N PHE A 48 -1.72 8.35 -18.37
CA PHE A 48 -1.71 9.77 -18.08
C PHE A 48 -0.30 10.37 -18.17
N ASN A 49 0.47 9.86 -19.13
CA ASN A 49 1.86 10.29 -19.26
C ASN A 49 2.23 10.34 -20.76
N PRO A 50 1.60 11.24 -21.52
CA PRO A 50 1.85 11.29 -22.96
C PRO A 50 3.30 11.61 -23.30
N GLY A 51 3.99 12.35 -22.45
CA GLY A 51 5.39 12.67 -22.67
C GLY A 51 6.35 11.58 -22.26
N LYS A 52 5.84 10.49 -21.72
CA LYS A 52 6.65 9.34 -21.28
C LYS A 52 7.77 9.75 -20.33
N GLN A 53 7.46 10.68 -19.44
CA GLN A 53 8.45 11.19 -18.49
C GLN A 53 8.48 10.34 -17.24
N ALA A 54 9.67 10.19 -16.65
CA ALA A 54 9.80 9.51 -15.38
C ALA A 54 9.43 10.48 -14.27
N TRP A 55 8.26 10.31 -13.67
CA TRP A 55 7.80 11.22 -12.62
C TRP A 55 7.29 10.52 -11.38
N LEU A 56 6.99 9.22 -11.45
CA LEU A 56 6.33 8.52 -10.35
C LEU A 56 7.36 7.91 -9.42
N PRO A 57 7.47 8.40 -8.17
CA PRO A 57 8.44 7.84 -7.22
C PRO A 57 8.05 6.42 -6.81
N VAL A 58 9.05 5.57 -6.64
CA VAL A 58 8.85 4.18 -6.20
C VAL A 58 9.77 3.88 -5.04
N LEU A 59 9.23 3.30 -3.98
CA LEU A 59 10.00 2.87 -2.82
C LEU A 59 10.05 1.34 -2.77
N HIS A 60 11.25 0.78 -2.63
CA HIS A 60 11.42 -0.62 -2.33
C HIS A 60 12.01 -0.70 -0.93
N THR A 61 11.35 -1.41 -0.03
CA THR A 61 11.82 -1.50 1.34
C THR A 61 11.44 -2.85 1.92
N GLU A 62 12.00 -3.16 3.07
CA GLU A 62 11.70 -4.41 3.75
C GLU A 62 11.35 -4.15 5.20
N ARG A 63 10.41 -4.93 5.69
CA ARG A 63 10.10 -5.06 7.11
C ARG A 63 10.00 -6.55 7.33
N THR A 64 11.13 -7.19 7.58
CA THR A 64 11.22 -8.65 7.66
C THR A 64 10.05 -9.23 8.44
N PRO A 65 9.34 -10.23 7.91
CA PRO A 65 9.71 -11.05 6.74
C PRO A 65 9.11 -10.57 5.41
N TRP A 66 8.59 -9.37 5.35
CA TRP A 66 7.92 -8.84 4.17
C TRP A 66 8.81 -7.92 3.34
N ALA A 67 8.68 -8.00 2.01
CA ALA A 67 9.27 -7.04 1.09
C ALA A 67 8.15 -6.19 0.52
N PHE A 68 8.37 -4.89 0.38
CA PHE A 68 7.35 -3.94 -0.03
C PHE A 68 7.80 -3.11 -1.22
N THR A 69 6.84 -2.79 -2.09
CA THR A 69 7.02 -1.81 -3.14
C THR A 69 5.85 -0.84 -3.04
N ALA A 70 6.13 0.44 -2.85
CA ALA A 70 5.09 1.45 -2.67
C ALA A 70 5.21 2.52 -3.74
N LEU A 71 4.06 2.98 -4.24
CA LEU A 71 4.02 4.05 -5.23
C LEU A 71 2.62 4.68 -5.21
N TYR A 72 2.54 5.94 -5.66
CA TYR A 72 1.24 6.61 -5.77
C TYR A 72 0.38 5.88 -6.79
N SER A 73 -0.94 5.86 -6.52
CA SER A 73 -1.89 5.25 -7.42
C SER A 73 -2.01 6.10 -8.70
N ASN A 74 -1.82 5.47 -9.85
CA ASN A 74 -1.96 6.15 -11.13
C ASN A 74 -3.09 5.50 -11.93
N THR A 75 -4.23 5.27 -11.27
CA THR A 75 -5.39 4.68 -11.91
C THR A 75 -6.30 5.77 -12.42
N ALA A 76 -7.18 5.43 -13.36
CA ALA A 76 -8.17 6.39 -13.87
C ALA A 76 -9.04 6.94 -12.73
N ARG A 77 -9.40 6.08 -11.77
CA ARG A 77 -10.24 6.52 -10.66
C ARG A 77 -9.52 7.54 -9.78
N ALA A 78 -8.25 7.30 -9.47
CA ALA A 78 -7.49 8.24 -8.66
C ALA A 78 -7.31 9.56 -9.38
N ASP A 79 -7.08 9.49 -10.70
CA ASP A 79 -6.90 10.70 -11.50
C ASP A 79 -8.20 11.53 -11.54
N GLU A 80 -9.34 10.87 -11.74
CA GLU A 80 -10.62 11.57 -11.76
C GLU A 80 -10.93 12.28 -10.46
N LEU A 81 -10.54 11.67 -9.35
CA LEU A 81 -10.82 12.24 -8.04
C LEU A 81 -9.75 13.22 -7.57
N GLY A 82 -8.69 13.42 -8.35
CA GLY A 82 -7.61 14.30 -7.95
C GLY A 82 -6.82 13.74 -6.78
N THR A 83 -6.81 12.41 -6.60
CA THR A 83 -6.20 11.78 -5.44
C THR A 83 -4.87 11.08 -5.76
N THR A 84 -4.29 11.32 -6.94
CA THR A 84 -3.05 10.66 -7.33
C THR A 84 -1.95 10.90 -6.30
N GLY A 85 -1.93 12.06 -5.66
CA GLY A 85 -0.93 12.34 -4.64
C GLY A 85 -1.33 11.90 -3.24
N ASP A 86 -2.49 11.25 -3.08
CA ASP A 86 -2.97 10.80 -1.77
C ASP A 86 -3.01 9.29 -1.65
N TRP A 87 -3.44 8.59 -2.70
CA TRP A 87 -3.59 7.14 -2.66
C TRP A 87 -2.26 6.47 -2.92
N VAL A 88 -1.78 5.69 -1.94
CA VAL A 88 -0.52 4.96 -2.06
C VAL A 88 -0.84 3.48 -2.15
N VAL A 89 -0.39 2.86 -3.24
CA VAL A 89 -0.55 1.42 -3.43
C VAL A 89 0.72 0.75 -2.90
N ILE A 90 0.55 -0.24 -2.05
CA ILE A 90 1.66 -0.99 -1.48
C ILE A 90 1.52 -2.44 -1.90
N TYR A 91 2.50 -2.92 -2.67
CA TYR A 91 2.60 -4.33 -3.00
C TYR A 91 3.48 -4.99 -1.97
N PHE A 92 3.11 -6.17 -1.49
CA PHE A 92 3.89 -6.87 -0.50
C PHE A 92 4.09 -8.33 -0.92
N GLU A 93 5.21 -8.89 -0.49
CA GLU A 93 5.56 -10.24 -0.89
C GLU A 93 6.31 -10.92 0.25
N ARG A 94 6.03 -12.21 0.44
CA ARG A 94 6.70 -13.02 1.45
C ARG A 94 6.64 -14.47 1.00
N ASP A 95 7.82 -15.07 0.80
CA ASP A 95 7.92 -16.50 0.45
C ASP A 95 7.04 -16.88 -0.72
N GLY A 96 7.04 -16.06 -1.76
CA GLY A 96 6.27 -16.33 -2.96
C GLY A 96 4.81 -15.94 -2.87
N ARG A 97 4.34 -15.46 -1.73
CA ARG A 97 2.97 -14.99 -1.58
C ARG A 97 2.95 -13.49 -1.78
N GLU A 98 2.03 -13.03 -2.61
CA GLU A 98 1.96 -11.64 -2.98
C GLU A 98 0.59 -11.07 -2.69
N GLY A 99 0.55 -9.79 -2.40
CA GLY A 99 -0.70 -9.09 -2.23
C GLY A 99 -0.49 -7.61 -2.41
N GLN A 100 -1.58 -6.86 -2.30
CA GLN A 100 -1.49 -5.41 -2.39
C GLN A 100 -2.58 -4.78 -1.55
N CYS A 101 -2.35 -3.54 -1.17
CA CYS A 101 -3.34 -2.75 -0.47
C CYS A 101 -3.18 -1.30 -0.89
N THR A 102 -4.14 -0.46 -0.55
CA THR A 102 -4.08 0.96 -0.83
C THR A 102 -4.27 1.71 0.47
N VAL A 103 -3.40 2.68 0.73
CA VAL A 103 -3.50 3.55 1.90
C VAL A 103 -4.00 4.91 1.42
N VAL A 104 -5.04 5.41 2.08
CA VAL A 104 -5.68 6.66 1.69
C VAL A 104 -5.93 7.51 2.93
N THR A 105 -6.22 8.80 2.71
CA THR A 105 -6.69 9.65 3.80
C THR A 105 -8.20 9.48 3.91
N GLU A 106 -8.68 9.12 5.10
CA GLU A 106 -10.11 8.98 5.32
C GLU A 106 -10.75 10.34 5.30
N ARG A 107 -11.88 10.46 4.59
CA ARG A 107 -12.49 11.75 4.39
C ARG A 107 -13.71 12.01 5.27
N SER A 108 -14.21 10.99 5.94
CA SER A 108 -15.42 11.15 6.75
C SER A 108 -15.36 10.19 7.93
N GLY A 109 -16.26 10.40 8.88
CA GLY A 109 -16.34 9.54 10.04
C GLY A 109 -15.32 9.88 11.10
N PRO A 110 -15.22 9.02 12.13
CA PRO A 110 -14.34 9.33 13.26
C PRO A 110 -12.86 9.34 12.92
N ARG A 111 -12.47 8.78 11.78
CA ARG A 111 -11.07 8.77 11.38
C ARG A 111 -10.76 9.78 10.30
N ALA A 112 -11.65 10.74 10.06
CA ALA A 112 -11.42 11.74 9.03
C ALA A 112 -10.07 12.42 9.22
N GLY A 113 -9.30 12.55 8.15
CA GLY A 113 -7.96 13.13 8.20
C GLY A 113 -6.84 12.15 8.50
N GLN A 114 -7.18 10.92 8.88
CA GLN A 114 -6.15 9.91 9.19
C GLN A 114 -5.86 9.04 7.98
N ARG A 115 -4.64 8.53 7.93
CA ARG A 115 -4.28 7.55 6.91
C ARG A 115 -4.80 6.19 7.34
N VAL A 116 -5.48 5.50 6.45
CA VAL A 116 -6.05 4.19 6.73
C VAL A 116 -5.75 3.24 5.58
N VAL A 117 -5.70 1.94 5.89
CA VAL A 117 -5.58 0.92 4.86
C VAL A 117 -6.99 0.56 4.44
N ARG A 118 -7.31 0.77 3.16
CA ARG A 118 -8.66 0.52 2.66
C ARG A 118 -9.05 -0.93 2.87
N GLY A 119 -10.26 -1.12 3.39
CA GLY A 119 -10.75 -2.46 3.68
C GLY A 119 -10.33 -3.00 5.03
N ARG A 120 -9.42 -2.32 5.72
CA ARG A 120 -8.95 -2.75 7.02
C ARG A 120 -9.02 -1.63 8.05
N GLU A 121 -9.95 -0.72 7.87
CA GLU A 121 -10.06 0.45 8.74
C GLU A 121 -10.34 0.06 10.19
N ALA A 122 -11.00 -1.07 10.39
CA ALA A 122 -11.31 -1.52 11.74
C ALA A 122 -10.10 -2.12 12.46
N GLU A 123 -9.00 -2.33 11.75
CA GLU A 123 -7.79 -2.92 12.33
C GLU A 123 -6.82 -1.83 12.70
N ASP A 124 -7.28 -0.89 13.47
CA ASP A 124 -6.45 0.24 13.86
C ASP A 124 -5.27 -0.23 14.68
N PRO A 125 -4.06 0.24 14.39
CA PRO A 125 -2.89 -0.18 15.15
C PRO A 125 -2.89 0.36 16.56
#